data_374182dbb702f14523e45980afdb4333
#
_entry.id   374182dbb702f14523e45980afdb4333
#
_cell.length_a   1.000
_cell.length_b   1.000
_cell.length_c   1.000
_cell.angle_alpha   90.00
_cell.angle_beta   90.00
_cell.angle_gamma   90.00
#
_symmetry.space_group_name_H-M   'P 1'
#
loop_
_entity.id
_entity.type
_entity.pdbx_description
1 polymer ?
#
loop_
_entity_poly.entity_id
_entity_poly.type
_entity_poly.pdbx_seq_one_letter_code
_entity_poly.pdbx_strand_id
1 'polypeptide(L)'
;MKNKIVIALTFSLFCFTSAYAKNNNIPDNAIHSNVIQSNAIQYDTIVEQAYQKFKTEKAGDVADYIPALAKYSPDNYAVVIATVDGKIYSAGDKDTLFPLESLSKVFTLALVMNQQGSEVVLEKLGANATGLTFNSGLAIELRPDRPQNPLVNAGAISAVSLIKAKNPDDRWQQIMENMEAFADTKLTVNDEVYRSESETNQHNQALARLMQSYGMLYGNPDEAVDLYTRQCSVDATTVDLAKMGAVLANQGKSPYNGKQLLSAENTGKVLAEMAVAGLYDGSGTWLYQVGIPAKSGVGGGILAVVPGKYAVAVYSPPLDKAGNSVRAQAAIGYIAQETGADLYK
;
A
#
# COMPACT_ATOMS: atom_id res chain seq x y z
N MET A 1 48.97 -46.54 -5.58
CA MET A 1 48.10 -47.37 -4.72
C MET A 1 47.20 -46.41 -3.90
N LYS A 2 45.95 -46.24 -4.30
CA LYS A 2 44.95 -45.41 -3.59
C LYS A 2 43.72 -46.27 -3.34
N ASN A 3 43.51 -46.63 -2.09
CA ASN A 3 42.35 -47.39 -1.66
C ASN A 3 41.11 -46.47 -1.60
N LYS A 4 40.07 -46.83 -2.34
CA LYS A 4 38.73 -46.27 -2.22
C LYS A 4 37.91 -47.12 -1.26
N ILE A 5 37.47 -46.56 -0.17
CA ILE A 5 36.50 -47.17 0.75
C ILE A 5 35.10 -46.80 0.26
N VAL A 6 34.32 -47.81 -0.09
CA VAL A 6 32.88 -47.67 -0.41
C VAL A 6 32.13 -48.11 0.83
N ILE A 7 31.34 -47.17 1.41
CA ILE A 7 30.42 -47.49 2.51
C ILE A 7 29.03 -47.67 1.89
N ALA A 8 28.53 -48.91 1.96
CA ALA A 8 27.16 -49.25 1.59
C ALA A 8 26.24 -49.09 2.83
N LEU A 9 25.27 -48.21 2.75
CA LEU A 9 24.19 -48.12 3.72
C LEU A 9 23.05 -49.05 3.28
N THR A 10 22.82 -50.10 4.07
CA THR A 10 21.65 -50.98 3.95
C THR A 10 20.46 -50.40 4.73
N PHE A 11 19.39 -50.12 4.01
CA PHE A 11 18.10 -49.80 4.62
C PHE A 11 17.36 -51.09 5.03
N SER A 12 17.15 -51.27 6.33
CA SER A 12 16.30 -52.34 6.86
C SER A 12 14.84 -51.86 6.95
N LEU A 13 14.01 -52.49 6.15
CA LEU A 13 12.54 -52.31 6.16
C LEU A 13 11.95 -53.15 7.30
N PHE A 14 11.44 -52.55 8.35
CA PHE A 14 10.66 -53.24 9.38
C PHE A 14 9.16 -53.19 9.02
N CYS A 15 8.66 -54.31 8.55
CA CYS A 15 7.22 -54.60 8.52
C CYS A 15 6.74 -54.95 9.93
N PHE A 16 5.83 -54.16 10.48
CA PHE A 16 4.98 -54.60 11.59
C PHE A 16 3.59 -54.98 11.05
N THR A 17 3.33 -56.27 11.04
CA THR A 17 2.01 -56.85 10.77
C THR A 17 1.18 -56.87 12.05
N SER A 18 -0.01 -56.28 11.93
CA SER A 18 -1.33 -56.71 12.43
C SER A 18 -1.41 -57.68 13.60
N ALA A 19 -2.05 -57.28 14.68
CA ALA A 19 -3.15 -57.98 15.35
C ALA A 19 -3.66 -57.18 16.54
N TYR A 20 -4.87 -56.62 16.44
CA TYR A 20 -5.93 -56.71 17.46
C TYR A 20 -7.21 -56.11 16.88
N ALA A 21 -8.08 -57.01 16.37
CA ALA A 21 -9.46 -56.67 16.15
C ALA A 21 -10.26 -57.18 17.36
N LYS A 22 -11.11 -56.35 17.93
CA LYS A 22 -12.53 -56.56 18.11
C LYS A 22 -13.17 -55.70 19.21
N ASN A 23 -14.28 -55.16 18.79
CA ASN A 23 -15.38 -54.67 19.59
C ASN A 23 -15.28 -53.30 20.28
N ASN A 24 -15.82 -52.30 19.55
CA ASN A 24 -16.89 -51.49 20.16
C ASN A 24 -17.61 -50.76 19.03
N ASN A 25 -18.88 -51.10 18.81
CA ASN A 25 -19.84 -50.41 17.93
C ASN A 25 -20.05 -48.97 18.45
N ILE A 26 -19.39 -48.02 17.83
CA ILE A 26 -19.77 -46.58 17.89
C ILE A 26 -20.25 -46.24 16.49
N PRO A 27 -21.47 -45.72 16.31
CA PRO A 27 -21.96 -45.40 14.96
C PRO A 27 -21.10 -44.28 14.33
N ASP A 28 -20.59 -44.61 13.16
CA ASP A 28 -19.63 -43.81 12.36
C ASP A 28 -20.19 -42.46 11.82
N ASN A 29 -21.45 -42.12 12.17
CA ASN A 29 -22.13 -40.92 11.66
C ASN A 29 -22.20 -39.72 12.62
N ALA A 30 -21.56 -39.79 13.79
CA ALA A 30 -21.61 -38.69 14.76
C ALA A 30 -20.27 -37.92 14.98
N ILE A 31 -19.19 -38.39 14.38
CA ILE A 31 -17.85 -37.78 14.61
C ILE A 31 -17.37 -36.95 13.40
N HIS A 32 -17.99 -37.05 12.23
CA HIS A 32 -17.56 -36.33 11.04
C HIS A 32 -18.31 -35.03 10.74
N SER A 33 -19.27 -34.61 11.53
CA SER A 33 -19.98 -33.33 11.30
C SER A 33 -19.53 -32.15 12.14
N ASN A 34 -18.60 -32.29 13.10
CA ASN A 34 -18.22 -31.24 14.03
C ASN A 34 -16.74 -30.80 13.97
N VAL A 35 -15.93 -31.22 13.00
CA VAL A 35 -14.50 -30.87 12.94
C VAL A 35 -14.09 -30.11 11.66
N ILE A 36 -15.03 -29.85 10.75
CA ILE A 36 -14.78 -28.97 9.60
C ILE A 36 -15.81 -27.82 9.60
N GLN A 37 -15.99 -27.10 10.68
CA GLN A 37 -16.21 -25.68 10.57
C GLN A 37 -14.81 -25.09 10.38
N SER A 38 -14.39 -24.97 9.12
CA SER A 38 -13.29 -24.12 8.74
C SER A 38 -13.50 -22.79 9.48
N ASN A 39 -12.52 -22.32 10.23
CA ASN A 39 -12.44 -20.95 10.72
C ASN A 39 -12.35 -20.01 9.50
N ALA A 40 -13.45 -19.87 8.77
CA ALA A 40 -13.56 -18.86 7.75
C ALA A 40 -13.38 -17.51 8.45
N ILE A 41 -12.39 -16.75 8.03
CA ILE A 41 -12.12 -15.41 8.57
C ILE A 41 -13.40 -14.59 8.39
N GLN A 42 -13.97 -14.12 9.49
CA GLN A 42 -15.17 -13.27 9.48
C GLN A 42 -14.72 -11.81 9.41
N TYR A 43 -14.44 -11.32 8.20
CA TYR A 43 -13.96 -9.96 7.97
C TYR A 43 -14.91 -8.87 8.47
N ASP A 44 -16.21 -9.07 8.41
CA ASP A 44 -17.23 -8.17 8.95
C ASP A 44 -17.06 -7.96 10.45
N THR A 45 -16.91 -9.05 11.20
CA THR A 45 -16.69 -9.01 12.65
C THR A 45 -15.36 -8.33 12.99
N ILE A 46 -14.28 -8.65 12.26
CA ILE A 46 -12.94 -8.08 12.51
C ILE A 46 -12.92 -6.58 12.23
N VAL A 47 -13.56 -6.12 11.13
CA VAL A 47 -13.67 -4.69 10.78
C VAL A 47 -14.44 -3.93 11.86
N GLU A 48 -15.57 -4.46 12.31
CA GLU A 48 -16.36 -3.83 13.37
C GLU A 48 -15.58 -3.79 14.71
N GLN A 49 -14.89 -4.87 15.07
CA GLN A 49 -14.05 -4.91 16.27
C GLN A 49 -12.90 -3.90 16.20
N ALA A 50 -12.22 -3.80 15.06
CA ALA A 50 -11.16 -2.80 14.85
C ALA A 50 -11.71 -1.38 14.98
N TYR A 51 -12.87 -1.09 14.37
CA TYR A 51 -13.52 0.20 14.48
C TYR A 51 -13.87 0.53 15.94
N GLN A 52 -14.59 -0.35 16.64
CA GLN A 52 -15.01 -0.11 18.03
C GLN A 52 -13.82 0.04 18.99
N LYS A 53 -12.75 -0.73 18.78
CA LYS A 53 -11.56 -0.72 19.63
C LYS A 53 -10.81 0.61 19.59
N PHE A 54 -10.73 1.25 18.41
CA PHE A 54 -9.90 2.43 18.22
C PHE A 54 -10.68 3.73 17.98
N LYS A 55 -12.02 3.72 17.95
CA LYS A 55 -12.83 4.93 17.70
C LYS A 55 -12.63 6.05 18.72
N THR A 56 -12.19 5.72 19.92
CA THR A 56 -11.93 6.69 21.00
C THR A 56 -10.46 7.11 21.09
N GLU A 57 -9.58 6.58 20.24
CA GLU A 57 -8.19 7.01 20.17
C GLU A 57 -8.12 8.46 19.65
N LYS A 58 -7.39 9.32 20.38
CA LYS A 58 -7.29 10.76 20.10
C LYS A 58 -5.86 11.24 19.92
N ALA A 59 -4.87 10.34 19.95
CA ALA A 59 -3.48 10.70 19.75
C ALA A 59 -3.20 11.17 18.32
N GLY A 60 -2.22 12.05 18.19
CA GLY A 60 -1.81 12.67 16.94
C GLY A 60 -2.50 13.99 16.65
N ASP A 61 -2.02 14.68 15.61
CA ASP A 61 -2.51 15.98 15.19
C ASP A 61 -2.87 15.95 13.70
N VAL A 62 -3.90 16.69 13.30
CA VAL A 62 -4.25 16.85 11.89
C VAL A 62 -3.13 17.65 11.20
N ALA A 63 -2.79 17.31 9.94
CA ALA A 63 -1.79 18.06 9.19
C ALA A 63 -2.25 19.52 9.02
N ASP A 64 -1.49 20.47 9.55
CA ASP A 64 -1.80 21.92 9.53
C ASP A 64 -0.90 22.73 8.60
N TYR A 65 0.21 22.14 8.15
CA TYR A 65 1.13 22.77 7.21
C TYR A 65 0.56 22.88 5.77
N ILE A 66 -0.53 22.19 5.49
CA ILE A 66 -1.42 22.40 4.33
C ILE A 66 -2.75 22.91 4.89
N PRO A 67 -3.06 24.22 4.82
CA PRO A 67 -4.24 24.80 5.51
C PRO A 67 -5.58 24.15 5.19
N ALA A 68 -5.74 23.61 3.97
CA ALA A 68 -6.95 22.86 3.60
C ALA A 68 -7.13 21.59 4.41
N LEU A 69 -6.04 20.87 4.74
CA LEU A 69 -6.09 19.63 5.51
C LEU A 69 -6.47 19.86 6.97
N ALA A 70 -6.10 21.01 7.54
CA ALA A 70 -6.47 21.39 8.90
C ALA A 70 -7.98 21.48 9.13
N LYS A 71 -8.80 21.54 8.06
CA LYS A 71 -10.27 21.60 8.15
C LYS A 71 -10.95 20.24 8.31
N TYR A 72 -10.23 19.14 8.09
CA TYR A 72 -10.80 17.80 8.26
C TYR A 72 -10.99 17.47 9.74
N SER A 73 -12.15 16.90 10.06
CA SER A 73 -12.48 16.57 11.45
C SER A 73 -11.55 15.49 12.00
N PRO A 74 -10.88 15.71 13.14
CA PRO A 74 -10.06 14.69 13.80
C PRO A 74 -10.88 13.47 14.25
N ASP A 75 -12.21 13.59 14.29
CA ASP A 75 -13.12 12.53 14.69
C ASP A 75 -13.45 11.55 13.55
N ASN A 76 -13.25 11.96 12.29
CA ASN A 76 -13.46 11.07 11.16
C ASN A 76 -12.65 9.79 11.31
N TYR A 77 -13.35 8.65 11.14
CA TYR A 77 -12.73 7.34 11.23
C TYR A 77 -13.51 6.29 10.43
N ALA A 78 -12.82 5.62 9.55
CA ALA A 78 -13.37 4.53 8.73
C ALA A 78 -12.36 3.39 8.60
N VAL A 79 -12.87 2.17 8.60
CA VAL A 79 -12.12 0.93 8.37
C VAL A 79 -12.81 0.16 7.26
N VAL A 80 -12.08 -0.21 6.20
CA VAL A 80 -12.62 -0.96 5.08
C VAL A 80 -11.65 -2.07 4.67
N ILE A 81 -12.16 -3.30 4.53
CA ILE A 81 -11.47 -4.42 3.89
C ILE A 81 -12.14 -4.68 2.54
N ALA A 82 -11.32 -4.81 1.49
CA ALA A 82 -11.74 -5.25 0.16
C ALA A 82 -10.96 -6.50 -0.24
N THR A 83 -11.67 -7.61 -0.50
CA THR A 83 -11.07 -8.92 -0.76
C THR A 83 -10.82 -9.15 -2.26
N VAL A 84 -9.95 -10.13 -2.57
CA VAL A 84 -9.63 -10.49 -3.96
C VAL A 84 -10.81 -11.12 -4.72
N ASP A 85 -11.87 -11.54 -4.01
CA ASP A 85 -13.15 -11.99 -4.60
C ASP A 85 -14.18 -10.84 -4.74
N GLY A 86 -13.79 -9.59 -4.48
CA GLY A 86 -14.59 -8.40 -4.70
C GLY A 86 -15.56 -8.02 -3.58
N LYS A 87 -15.53 -8.71 -2.44
CA LYS A 87 -16.36 -8.34 -1.29
C LYS A 87 -15.77 -7.18 -0.52
N ILE A 88 -16.64 -6.34 0.05
CA ILE A 88 -16.27 -5.16 0.84
C ILE A 88 -16.92 -5.27 2.22
N TYR A 89 -16.11 -5.07 3.26
CA TYR A 89 -16.50 -5.04 4.66
C TYR A 89 -16.08 -3.69 5.25
N SER A 90 -16.97 -2.99 5.95
CA SER A 90 -16.71 -1.61 6.33
C SER A 90 -17.37 -1.21 7.64
N ALA A 91 -16.74 -0.29 8.37
CA ALA A 91 -17.29 0.37 9.54
C ALA A 91 -16.87 1.85 9.57
N GLY A 92 -17.72 2.71 10.17
CA GLY A 92 -17.47 4.13 10.33
C GLY A 92 -17.76 4.96 9.07
N ASP A 93 -17.04 6.07 8.93
CA ASP A 93 -17.27 7.15 7.95
C ASP A 93 -16.73 6.79 6.56
N LYS A 94 -17.04 5.59 6.08
CA LYS A 94 -16.46 4.95 4.88
C LYS A 94 -16.66 5.72 3.57
N ASP A 95 -17.72 6.54 3.50
CA ASP A 95 -18.10 7.31 2.32
C ASP A 95 -17.62 8.78 2.39
N THR A 96 -16.92 9.16 3.47
CA THR A 96 -16.32 10.49 3.58
C THR A 96 -15.20 10.64 2.56
N LEU A 97 -15.27 11.72 1.76
CA LEU A 97 -14.21 12.08 0.81
C LEU A 97 -13.02 12.67 1.57
N PHE A 98 -11.82 12.25 1.16
CA PHE A 98 -10.55 12.82 1.64
C PHE A 98 -9.51 12.79 0.52
N PRO A 99 -8.54 13.72 0.50
CA PRO A 99 -7.50 13.74 -0.52
C PRO A 99 -6.55 12.58 -0.32
N LEU A 100 -6.23 11.89 -1.42
CA LEU A 100 -5.32 10.72 -1.42
C LEU A 100 -3.91 11.09 -0.94
N GLU A 101 -3.47 12.30 -1.19
CA GLU A 101 -2.13 12.73 -0.82
C GLU A 101 -1.07 11.75 -1.32
N SER A 102 -0.15 11.36 -0.47
CA SER A 102 0.93 10.42 -0.82
C SER A 102 0.46 8.99 -1.15
N LEU A 103 -0.80 8.64 -0.94
CA LEU A 103 -1.36 7.37 -1.43
C LEU A 103 -1.34 7.31 -2.96
N SER A 104 -1.52 8.44 -3.64
CA SER A 104 -1.51 8.57 -5.11
C SER A 104 -0.19 8.08 -5.74
N LYS A 105 0.93 8.19 -5.02
CA LYS A 105 2.27 7.77 -5.49
C LYS A 105 2.33 6.29 -5.91
N VAL A 106 1.58 5.43 -5.23
CA VAL A 106 1.51 3.99 -5.54
C VAL A 106 0.95 3.77 -6.95
N PHE A 107 -0.09 4.51 -7.30
CA PHE A 107 -0.79 4.35 -8.57
C PHE A 107 -0.04 5.03 -9.72
N THR A 108 0.63 6.16 -9.46
CA THR A 108 1.55 6.76 -10.42
C THR A 108 2.76 5.86 -10.68
N LEU A 109 3.30 5.20 -9.67
CA LEU A 109 4.34 4.18 -9.83
C LEU A 109 3.85 3.03 -10.71
N ALA A 110 2.63 2.52 -10.48
CA ALA A 110 2.03 1.48 -11.30
C ALA A 110 1.90 1.92 -12.78
N LEU A 111 1.48 3.16 -13.04
CA LEU A 111 1.41 3.72 -14.38
C LEU A 111 2.79 3.77 -15.05
N VAL A 112 3.81 4.26 -14.36
CA VAL A 112 5.18 4.31 -14.88
C VAL A 112 5.71 2.90 -15.17
N MET A 113 5.47 1.93 -14.27
CA MET A 113 5.87 0.53 -14.49
C MET A 113 5.16 -0.09 -15.72
N ASN A 114 3.88 0.24 -15.95
CA ASN A 114 3.16 -0.21 -17.14
C ASN A 114 3.75 0.36 -18.44
N GLN A 115 4.22 1.60 -18.41
CA GLN A 115 4.72 2.28 -19.60
C GLN A 115 6.20 2.02 -19.88
N GLN A 116 7.01 1.87 -18.85
CA GLN A 116 8.47 1.87 -18.92
C GLN A 116 9.10 0.55 -18.50
N GLY A 117 8.37 -0.27 -17.72
CA GLY A 117 8.89 -1.48 -17.08
C GLY A 117 9.56 -1.23 -15.72
N SER A 118 9.65 -2.26 -14.89
CA SER A 118 10.23 -2.20 -13.55
C SER A 118 11.73 -1.91 -13.55
N GLU A 119 12.47 -2.36 -14.58
CA GLU A 119 13.91 -2.13 -14.69
C GLU A 119 14.25 -0.64 -14.85
N VAL A 120 13.45 0.09 -15.66
CA VAL A 120 13.60 1.54 -15.82
C VAL A 120 13.29 2.26 -14.49
N VAL A 121 12.26 1.80 -13.77
CA VAL A 121 11.94 2.35 -12.43
C VAL A 121 13.11 2.14 -11.47
N LEU A 122 13.67 0.93 -11.41
CA LEU A 122 14.81 0.63 -10.56
C LEU A 122 16.05 1.47 -10.93
N GLU A 123 16.33 1.61 -12.22
CA GLU A 123 17.45 2.42 -12.73
C GLU A 123 17.28 3.91 -12.41
N LYS A 124 16.09 4.46 -12.67
CA LYS A 124 15.83 5.91 -12.64
C LYS A 124 15.42 6.42 -11.27
N LEU A 125 14.67 5.65 -10.51
CA LEU A 125 14.09 6.06 -9.22
C LEU A 125 14.74 5.33 -8.04
N GLY A 126 15.19 4.08 -8.23
CA GLY A 126 15.70 3.22 -7.15
C GLY A 126 14.58 2.50 -6.40
N ALA A 127 14.98 1.75 -5.35
CA ALA A 127 14.07 0.96 -4.50
C ALA A 127 14.58 0.88 -3.05
N ASN A 128 15.35 1.86 -2.59
CA ASN A 128 15.96 1.86 -1.27
C ASN A 128 15.29 2.85 -0.33
N ALA A 129 15.15 2.50 0.94
CA ALA A 129 14.82 3.46 1.97
C ALA A 129 15.90 4.56 2.06
N THR A 130 15.49 5.81 2.26
CA THR A 130 16.44 6.93 2.43
C THR A 130 17.03 7.00 3.84
N GLY A 131 16.31 6.48 4.85
CA GLY A 131 16.61 6.67 6.26
C GLY A 131 16.38 8.12 6.74
N LEU A 132 15.72 8.95 5.91
CA LEU A 132 15.43 10.37 6.15
C LEU A 132 13.94 10.62 5.93
N THR A 133 13.50 11.83 6.32
CA THR A 133 12.09 12.24 6.11
C THR A 133 11.70 12.22 4.63
N PHE A 134 10.42 12.03 4.35
CA PHE A 134 9.88 11.85 2.99
C PHE A 134 10.12 13.02 2.03
N ASN A 135 10.43 14.20 2.55
CA ASN A 135 10.67 15.42 1.80
C ASN A 135 12.14 15.91 1.92
N SER A 136 13.07 15.06 2.32
CA SER A 136 14.46 15.44 2.57
C SER A 136 15.22 15.80 1.28
N GLY A 137 15.70 17.04 1.17
CA GLY A 137 16.67 17.45 0.15
C GLY A 137 18.04 16.80 0.36
N LEU A 138 18.43 16.57 1.62
CA LEU A 138 19.69 15.89 1.95
C LEU A 138 19.75 14.46 1.37
N ALA A 139 18.60 13.77 1.26
CA ALA A 139 18.57 12.46 0.62
C ALA A 139 19.08 12.48 -0.83
N ILE A 140 18.76 13.54 -1.58
CA ILE A 140 19.25 13.77 -2.96
C ILE A 140 20.75 14.04 -2.95
N GLU A 141 21.21 14.93 -2.07
CA GLU A 141 22.63 15.31 -1.97
C GLU A 141 23.54 14.12 -1.59
N LEU A 142 23.07 13.24 -0.71
CA LEU A 142 23.82 12.05 -0.30
C LEU A 142 23.91 10.98 -1.40
N ARG A 143 22.98 10.99 -2.36
CA ARG A 143 22.87 10.00 -3.44
C ARG A 143 22.48 10.69 -4.75
N PRO A 144 23.41 11.42 -5.38
CA PRO A 144 23.12 12.26 -6.54
C PRO A 144 22.98 11.48 -7.87
N ASP A 145 22.69 10.18 -7.79
CA ASP A 145 22.44 9.30 -8.94
C ASP A 145 20.96 9.05 -9.20
N ARG A 146 20.15 9.02 -8.14
CA ARG A 146 18.69 8.80 -8.22
C ARG A 146 17.98 9.13 -6.89
N PRO A 147 16.65 9.37 -6.89
CA PRO A 147 15.91 9.78 -5.68
C PRO A 147 15.70 8.70 -4.63
N GLN A 148 16.28 7.53 -4.79
CA GLN A 148 16.29 6.35 -3.91
C GLN A 148 15.05 5.47 -3.95
N ASN A 149 13.84 6.01 -4.05
CA ASN A 149 12.60 5.27 -4.26
C ASN A 149 11.48 6.19 -4.74
N PRO A 150 10.42 5.67 -5.41
CA PRO A 150 9.31 6.45 -5.94
C PRO A 150 8.29 6.93 -4.88
N LEU A 151 8.43 6.57 -3.61
CA LEU A 151 7.43 6.85 -2.56
C LEU A 151 7.82 8.04 -1.65
N VAL A 152 9.05 8.54 -1.72
CA VAL A 152 9.43 9.85 -1.18
C VAL A 152 9.09 10.96 -2.19
N ASN A 153 8.96 12.22 -1.74
CA ASN A 153 8.51 13.32 -2.61
C ASN A 153 9.41 13.49 -3.85
N ALA A 154 10.72 13.48 -3.68
CA ALA A 154 11.66 13.58 -4.80
C ALA A 154 11.40 12.47 -5.84
N GLY A 155 11.30 11.21 -5.40
CA GLY A 155 11.05 10.10 -6.31
C GLY A 155 9.67 10.13 -6.97
N ALA A 156 8.65 10.58 -6.26
CA ALA A 156 7.30 10.72 -6.82
C ALA A 156 7.21 11.84 -7.88
N ILE A 157 7.85 12.98 -7.66
CA ILE A 157 7.95 14.08 -8.64
C ILE A 157 8.74 13.60 -9.87
N SER A 158 9.85 12.87 -9.65
CA SER A 158 10.62 12.26 -10.74
C SER A 158 9.77 11.21 -11.50
N ALA A 159 8.98 10.37 -10.81
CA ALA A 159 8.09 9.39 -11.43
C ALA A 159 7.04 10.05 -12.35
N VAL A 160 6.42 11.16 -11.91
CA VAL A 160 5.50 11.95 -12.75
C VAL A 160 6.19 12.38 -14.05
N SER A 161 7.45 12.85 -13.96
CA SER A 161 8.20 13.28 -15.15
C SER A 161 8.58 12.14 -16.12
N LEU A 162 8.58 10.88 -15.66
CA LEU A 162 8.81 9.68 -16.46
C LEU A 162 7.59 9.20 -17.24
N ILE A 163 6.38 9.67 -16.92
CA ILE A 163 5.16 9.27 -17.65
C ILE A 163 5.27 9.74 -19.10
N LYS A 164 5.20 8.80 -20.04
CA LYS A 164 5.17 9.08 -21.49
C LYS A 164 3.83 9.71 -21.85
N ALA A 165 3.87 10.95 -22.33
CA ALA A 165 2.69 11.70 -22.72
C ALA A 165 3.02 12.68 -23.85
N LYS A 166 2.00 13.08 -24.61
CA LYS A 166 2.14 14.04 -25.73
C LYS A 166 2.33 15.48 -25.24
N ASN A 167 1.72 15.79 -24.12
CA ASN A 167 1.72 17.11 -23.48
C ASN A 167 1.29 16.98 -22.01
N PRO A 168 1.31 18.05 -21.19
CA PRO A 168 0.91 18.01 -19.78
C PRO A 168 -0.53 17.53 -19.54
N ASP A 169 -1.47 17.95 -20.40
CA ASP A 169 -2.88 17.54 -20.25
C ASP A 169 -3.08 16.05 -20.50
N ASP A 170 -2.42 15.50 -21.53
CA ASP A 170 -2.40 14.05 -21.78
C ASP A 170 -1.77 13.28 -20.61
N ARG A 171 -0.70 13.82 -20.00
CA ARG A 171 -0.07 13.21 -18.83
C ARG A 171 -1.02 13.20 -17.63
N TRP A 172 -1.69 14.31 -17.37
CA TRP A 172 -2.71 14.41 -16.34
C TRP A 172 -3.87 13.44 -16.55
N GLN A 173 -4.39 13.39 -17.77
CA GLN A 173 -5.47 12.47 -18.13
C GLN A 173 -5.08 11.02 -17.84
N GLN A 174 -3.87 10.60 -18.22
CA GLN A 174 -3.38 9.24 -17.96
C GLN A 174 -3.25 8.94 -16.45
N ILE A 175 -2.82 9.91 -15.64
CA ILE A 175 -2.77 9.76 -14.16
C ILE A 175 -4.18 9.53 -13.62
N MET A 176 -5.15 10.34 -14.02
CA MET A 176 -6.54 10.21 -13.57
C MET A 176 -7.17 8.90 -14.02
N GLU A 177 -7.09 8.57 -15.30
CA GLU A 177 -7.65 7.34 -15.86
C GLU A 177 -7.08 6.09 -15.17
N ASN A 178 -5.79 6.10 -14.84
CA ASN A 178 -5.16 5.01 -14.11
C ASN A 178 -5.71 4.89 -12.68
N MET A 179 -5.82 5.98 -11.93
CA MET A 179 -6.39 5.95 -10.58
C MET A 179 -7.87 5.54 -10.59
N GLU A 180 -8.66 6.06 -11.51
CA GLU A 180 -10.07 5.68 -11.71
C GLU A 180 -10.23 4.20 -12.07
N ALA A 181 -9.33 3.66 -12.90
CA ALA A 181 -9.33 2.24 -13.24
C ALA A 181 -9.08 1.35 -12.01
N PHE A 182 -8.15 1.75 -11.13
CA PHE A 182 -7.89 1.05 -9.87
C PHE A 182 -9.07 1.18 -8.89
N ALA A 183 -9.72 2.34 -8.79
CA ALA A 183 -10.86 2.59 -7.92
C ALA A 183 -12.16 1.94 -8.43
N ASP A 184 -12.22 1.60 -9.72
CA ASP A 184 -13.43 1.18 -10.44
C ASP A 184 -14.58 2.21 -10.27
N THR A 185 -14.23 3.50 -10.29
CA THR A 185 -15.14 4.64 -10.20
C THR A 185 -14.47 5.92 -10.70
N LYS A 186 -15.27 6.96 -10.94
CA LYS A 186 -14.75 8.29 -11.24
C LYS A 186 -14.27 8.98 -9.98
N LEU A 187 -13.13 9.65 -10.10
CA LEU A 187 -12.51 10.43 -9.03
C LEU A 187 -12.50 11.92 -9.43
N THR A 188 -12.38 12.79 -8.46
CA THR A 188 -12.37 14.25 -8.68
C THR A 188 -11.18 14.88 -7.95
N VAL A 189 -10.66 15.97 -8.50
CA VAL A 189 -9.68 16.79 -7.82
C VAL A 189 -10.40 17.67 -6.79
N ASN A 190 -9.88 17.76 -5.58
CA ASN A 190 -10.28 18.73 -4.60
C ASN A 190 -9.59 20.06 -4.88
N ASP A 191 -10.30 21.00 -5.50
CA ASP A 191 -9.72 22.29 -5.89
C ASP A 191 -9.23 23.14 -4.71
N GLU A 192 -9.82 22.96 -3.53
CA GLU A 192 -9.39 23.66 -2.32
C GLU A 192 -8.04 23.14 -1.84
N VAL A 193 -7.89 21.81 -1.78
CA VAL A 193 -6.62 21.15 -1.40
C VAL A 193 -5.55 21.47 -2.45
N TYR A 194 -5.86 21.34 -3.74
CA TYR A 194 -4.92 21.64 -4.82
C TYR A 194 -4.39 23.08 -4.74
N ARG A 195 -5.25 24.08 -4.54
CA ARG A 195 -4.82 25.47 -4.37
C ARG A 195 -3.97 25.67 -3.13
N SER A 196 -4.43 25.11 -2.00
CA SER A 196 -3.70 25.21 -0.73
C SER A 196 -2.30 24.58 -0.81
N GLU A 197 -2.17 23.40 -1.41
CA GLU A 197 -0.87 22.77 -1.64
C GLU A 197 -0.01 23.57 -2.64
N SER A 198 -0.60 24.05 -3.74
CA SER A 198 0.13 24.85 -4.74
C SER A 198 0.73 26.13 -4.14
N GLU A 199 0.05 26.75 -3.19
CA GLU A 199 0.52 27.94 -2.46
C GLU A 199 1.62 27.63 -1.43
N THR A 200 1.74 26.35 -0.97
CA THR A 200 2.67 25.93 0.09
C THR A 200 3.74 24.94 -0.38
N ASN A 201 3.86 24.66 -1.68
CA ASN A 201 4.74 23.62 -2.22
C ASN A 201 6.18 24.07 -2.58
N GLN A 202 6.65 25.22 -2.08
CA GLN A 202 7.98 25.76 -2.40
C GLN A 202 9.10 24.74 -2.14
N HIS A 203 8.95 23.91 -1.12
CA HIS A 203 9.93 22.87 -0.84
C HIS A 203 9.97 21.81 -1.96
N ASN A 204 8.81 21.35 -2.46
CA ASN A 204 8.74 20.44 -3.59
C ASN A 204 9.31 21.06 -4.88
N GLN A 205 9.09 22.36 -5.11
CA GLN A 205 9.72 23.10 -6.22
C GLN A 205 11.24 23.10 -6.08
N ALA A 206 11.77 23.33 -4.87
CA ALA A 206 13.21 23.27 -4.61
C ALA A 206 13.78 21.86 -4.86
N LEU A 207 13.09 20.79 -4.40
CA LEU A 207 13.48 19.41 -4.68
C LEU A 207 13.52 19.12 -6.19
N ALA A 208 12.51 19.55 -6.95
CA ALA A 208 12.46 19.34 -8.40
C ALA A 208 13.62 20.02 -9.13
N ARG A 209 13.97 21.24 -8.73
CA ARG A 209 15.13 21.96 -9.30
C ARG A 209 16.45 21.33 -8.92
N LEU A 210 16.59 20.87 -7.67
CA LEU A 210 17.76 20.13 -7.22
C LEU A 210 17.92 18.83 -8.03
N MET A 211 16.86 18.05 -8.19
CA MET A 211 16.87 16.85 -9.03
C MET A 211 17.18 17.14 -10.49
N GLN A 212 16.68 18.24 -11.03
CA GLN A 212 17.00 18.66 -12.41
C GLN A 212 18.52 18.89 -12.56
N SER A 213 19.17 19.52 -11.58
CA SER A 213 20.62 19.78 -11.62
C SER A 213 21.46 18.51 -11.63
N TYR A 214 20.95 17.42 -11.07
CA TYR A 214 21.58 16.10 -11.06
C TYR A 214 21.11 15.17 -12.19
N GLY A 215 20.22 15.62 -13.08
CA GLY A 215 19.69 14.81 -14.17
C GLY A 215 18.68 13.72 -13.74
N MET A 216 18.08 13.87 -12.56
CA MET A 216 17.09 12.94 -12.00
C MET A 216 15.64 13.31 -12.34
N LEU A 217 15.42 14.37 -13.10
CA LEU A 217 14.11 14.83 -13.56
C LEU A 217 14.07 14.79 -15.09
N TYR A 218 13.04 14.15 -15.65
CA TYR A 218 12.96 13.79 -17.06
C TYR A 218 12.01 14.69 -17.86
N GLY A 219 11.79 15.92 -17.38
CA GLY A 219 10.92 16.91 -18.00
C GLY A 219 11.02 18.28 -17.34
N ASN A 220 9.99 19.09 -17.53
CA ASN A 220 9.91 20.42 -16.93
C ASN A 220 9.63 20.29 -15.41
N PRO A 221 10.45 20.89 -14.52
CA PRO A 221 10.27 20.77 -13.07
C PRO A 221 8.96 21.39 -12.57
N ASP A 222 8.51 22.50 -13.14
CA ASP A 222 7.27 23.15 -12.71
C ASP A 222 6.05 22.32 -13.09
N GLU A 223 6.04 21.74 -14.28
CA GLU A 223 5.02 20.79 -14.72
C GLU A 223 4.99 19.54 -13.83
N ALA A 224 6.14 18.97 -13.52
CA ALA A 224 6.22 17.77 -12.69
C ALA A 224 5.70 18.02 -11.29
N VAL A 225 6.00 19.18 -10.68
CA VAL A 225 5.48 19.56 -9.37
C VAL A 225 3.98 19.85 -9.43
N ASP A 226 3.48 20.55 -10.46
CA ASP A 226 2.05 20.83 -10.63
C ASP A 226 1.25 19.52 -10.70
N LEU A 227 1.63 18.61 -11.59
CA LEU A 227 0.95 17.32 -11.74
C LEU A 227 1.05 16.44 -10.49
N TYR A 228 2.18 16.48 -9.80
CA TYR A 228 2.35 15.83 -8.51
C TYR A 228 1.40 16.41 -7.45
N THR A 229 1.25 17.72 -7.37
CA THR A 229 0.32 18.39 -6.46
C THR A 229 -1.13 18.05 -6.81
N ARG A 230 -1.48 18.06 -8.09
CA ARG A 230 -2.83 17.69 -8.55
C ARG A 230 -3.20 16.25 -8.20
N GLN A 231 -2.28 15.28 -8.37
CA GLN A 231 -2.56 13.88 -8.01
C GLN A 231 -2.71 13.67 -6.50
N CYS A 232 -1.98 14.43 -5.67
CA CYS A 232 -2.13 14.42 -4.22
C CYS A 232 -3.53 14.91 -3.80
N SER A 233 -4.07 15.88 -4.53
CA SER A 233 -5.36 16.52 -4.27
C SER A 233 -6.57 15.76 -4.83
N VAL A 234 -6.41 14.54 -5.35
CA VAL A 234 -7.53 13.71 -5.81
C VAL A 234 -8.27 13.15 -4.61
N ASP A 235 -9.57 13.44 -4.51
CA ASP A 235 -10.45 12.90 -3.48
C ASP A 235 -10.85 11.46 -3.78
N ALA A 236 -10.87 10.64 -2.73
CA ALA A 236 -11.40 9.28 -2.72
C ALA A 236 -12.10 8.99 -1.39
N THR A 237 -12.98 8.01 -1.37
CA THR A 237 -13.52 7.43 -0.15
C THR A 237 -12.61 6.33 0.38
N THR A 238 -12.81 5.91 1.64
CA THR A 238 -12.09 4.73 2.17
C THR A 238 -12.44 3.46 1.40
N VAL A 239 -13.67 3.37 0.87
CA VAL A 239 -14.11 2.27 0.01
C VAL A 239 -13.33 2.26 -1.32
N ASP A 240 -13.18 3.42 -1.96
CA ASP A 240 -12.42 3.53 -3.21
C ASP A 240 -10.95 3.13 -2.99
N LEU A 241 -10.34 3.63 -1.93
CA LEU A 241 -8.96 3.29 -1.57
C LEU A 241 -8.80 1.79 -1.30
N ALA A 242 -9.74 1.15 -0.60
CA ALA A 242 -9.72 -0.30 -0.37
C ALA A 242 -9.85 -1.08 -1.69
N LYS A 243 -10.73 -0.64 -2.60
CA LYS A 243 -10.87 -1.22 -3.95
C LYS A 243 -9.57 -1.11 -4.74
N MET A 244 -8.94 0.06 -4.73
CA MET A 244 -7.63 0.27 -5.37
C MET A 244 -6.58 -0.71 -4.84
N GLY A 245 -6.56 -0.94 -3.52
CA GLY A 245 -5.67 -1.92 -2.88
C GLY A 245 -6.00 -3.36 -3.22
N ALA A 246 -7.29 -3.71 -3.38
CA ALA A 246 -7.71 -5.06 -3.75
C ALA A 246 -7.19 -5.47 -5.15
N VAL A 247 -7.02 -4.52 -6.07
CA VAL A 247 -6.33 -4.77 -7.35
C VAL A 247 -4.89 -5.23 -7.10
N LEU A 248 -4.16 -4.54 -6.20
CA LEU A 248 -2.79 -4.93 -5.84
C LEU A 248 -2.76 -6.29 -5.12
N ALA A 249 -3.71 -6.54 -4.21
CA ALA A 249 -3.83 -7.83 -3.54
C ALA A 249 -4.09 -8.98 -4.53
N ASN A 250 -4.80 -8.71 -5.63
CA ASN A 250 -5.17 -9.64 -6.68
C ASN A 250 -4.20 -9.61 -7.89
N GLN A 251 -2.91 -9.42 -7.64
CA GLN A 251 -1.86 -9.46 -8.67
C GLN A 251 -2.09 -8.48 -9.83
N GLY A 252 -2.64 -7.31 -9.53
CA GLY A 252 -2.91 -6.24 -10.50
C GLY A 252 -4.18 -6.43 -11.34
N LYS A 253 -4.99 -7.45 -11.04
CA LYS A 253 -6.26 -7.70 -11.70
C LYS A 253 -7.41 -7.15 -10.85
N SER A 254 -8.25 -6.30 -11.44
CA SER A 254 -9.44 -5.79 -10.75
C SER A 254 -10.43 -6.92 -10.41
N PRO A 255 -10.79 -7.12 -9.13
CA PRO A 255 -11.82 -8.08 -8.77
C PRO A 255 -13.24 -7.63 -9.13
N TYR A 256 -13.43 -6.35 -9.53
CA TYR A 256 -14.74 -5.77 -9.82
C TYR A 256 -15.14 -5.86 -11.29
N ASN A 257 -14.16 -5.77 -12.21
CA ASN A 257 -14.42 -5.79 -13.65
C ASN A 257 -13.55 -6.77 -14.43
N GLY A 258 -12.63 -7.47 -13.76
CA GLY A 258 -11.76 -8.50 -14.33
C GLY A 258 -10.60 -7.97 -15.19
N LYS A 259 -10.41 -6.65 -15.34
CA LYS A 259 -9.32 -6.06 -16.14
C LYS A 259 -7.97 -6.24 -15.42
N GLN A 260 -6.94 -6.61 -16.20
CA GLN A 260 -5.56 -6.59 -15.74
C GLN A 260 -5.05 -5.15 -15.87
N LEU A 261 -4.83 -4.45 -14.74
CA LEU A 261 -4.38 -3.06 -14.70
C LEU A 261 -2.86 -2.95 -14.52
N LEU A 262 -2.23 -3.96 -13.93
CA LEU A 262 -0.79 -4.06 -13.74
C LEU A 262 -0.40 -5.53 -13.82
N SER A 263 0.75 -5.87 -14.43
CA SER A 263 1.20 -7.27 -14.45
C SER A 263 1.45 -7.80 -13.03
N ALA A 264 1.34 -9.12 -12.82
CA ALA A 264 1.61 -9.73 -11.53
C ALA A 264 3.04 -9.45 -11.04
N GLU A 265 4.01 -9.45 -11.98
CA GLU A 265 5.41 -9.12 -11.69
C GLU A 265 5.56 -7.67 -11.19
N ASN A 266 5.02 -6.70 -11.93
CA ASN A 266 5.08 -5.29 -11.55
C ASN A 266 4.30 -5.03 -10.24
N THR A 267 3.20 -5.75 -10.00
CA THR A 267 2.46 -5.66 -8.74
C THR A 267 3.34 -6.06 -7.56
N GLY A 268 4.11 -7.15 -7.69
CA GLY A 268 5.08 -7.55 -6.67
C GLY A 268 6.14 -6.47 -6.40
N LYS A 269 6.61 -5.75 -7.44
CA LYS A 269 7.56 -4.64 -7.30
C LYS A 269 6.93 -3.43 -6.59
N VAL A 270 5.69 -3.07 -6.93
CA VAL A 270 4.94 -2.01 -6.22
C VAL A 270 4.78 -2.35 -4.73
N LEU A 271 4.41 -3.58 -4.40
CA LEU A 271 4.28 -4.03 -3.01
C LEU A 271 5.63 -4.01 -2.27
N ALA A 272 6.73 -4.35 -2.95
CA ALA A 272 8.08 -4.24 -2.39
C ALA A 272 8.44 -2.79 -2.05
N GLU A 273 8.13 -1.82 -2.92
CA GLU A 273 8.31 -0.39 -2.65
C GLU A 273 7.47 0.07 -1.44
N MET A 274 6.21 -0.39 -1.34
CA MET A 274 5.35 -0.10 -0.19
C MET A 274 5.92 -0.67 1.11
N ALA A 275 6.55 -1.86 1.08
CA ALA A 275 7.20 -2.45 2.25
C ALA A 275 8.43 -1.64 2.70
N VAL A 276 9.24 -1.17 1.74
CA VAL A 276 10.52 -0.48 2.01
C VAL A 276 10.32 0.97 2.44
N ALA A 277 9.37 1.70 1.82
CA ALA A 277 9.27 3.16 1.96
C ALA A 277 7.82 3.69 2.09
N GLY A 278 6.85 2.82 2.32
CA GLY A 278 5.43 3.22 2.25
C GLY A 278 4.96 4.05 3.45
N LEU A 279 5.52 3.87 4.64
CA LEU A 279 5.19 4.65 5.85
C LEU A 279 6.33 5.62 6.20
N TYR A 280 6.90 6.29 5.20
CA TYR A 280 7.96 7.27 5.38
C TYR A 280 9.16 6.67 6.16
N ASP A 281 9.74 7.42 7.09
CA ASP A 281 10.81 6.95 7.97
C ASP A 281 10.34 5.88 9.00
N GLY A 282 9.03 5.69 9.17
CA GLY A 282 8.42 4.63 9.98
C GLY A 282 8.32 3.25 9.29
N SER A 283 8.65 3.12 8.01
CA SER A 283 8.41 1.89 7.21
C SER A 283 9.06 0.63 7.80
N GLY A 284 10.30 0.74 8.28
CA GLY A 284 11.00 -0.40 8.89
C GLY A 284 10.35 -0.88 10.18
N THR A 285 9.96 0.05 11.06
CA THR A 285 9.24 -0.27 12.30
C THR A 285 7.89 -0.91 12.01
N TRP A 286 7.16 -0.37 11.02
CA TRP A 286 5.89 -0.93 10.57
C TRP A 286 6.05 -2.37 10.07
N LEU A 287 6.99 -2.63 9.17
CA LEU A 287 7.22 -3.95 8.62
C LEU A 287 7.63 -4.96 9.69
N TYR A 288 8.46 -4.53 10.67
CA TYR A 288 8.85 -5.36 11.81
C TYR A 288 7.66 -5.71 12.73
N GLN A 289 6.74 -4.78 12.97
CA GLN A 289 5.62 -4.96 13.90
C GLN A 289 4.40 -5.63 13.27
N VAL A 290 4.10 -5.32 11.99
CA VAL A 290 2.84 -5.70 11.33
C VAL A 290 3.04 -6.69 10.18
N GLY A 291 4.20 -6.64 9.52
CA GLY A 291 4.62 -7.64 8.54
C GLY A 291 3.92 -7.58 7.18
N ILE A 292 3.22 -6.49 6.85
CA ILE A 292 2.55 -6.32 5.54
C ILE A 292 2.91 -4.99 4.88
N PRO A 293 3.03 -4.95 3.52
CA PRO A 293 3.27 -3.71 2.80
C PRO A 293 2.12 -2.72 2.97
N ALA A 294 2.45 -1.44 3.18
CA ALA A 294 1.45 -0.40 3.34
C ALA A 294 1.94 0.94 2.79
N LYS A 295 1.02 1.87 2.52
CA LYS A 295 1.28 3.26 2.16
C LYS A 295 0.38 4.19 2.93
N SER A 296 0.97 5.28 3.44
CA SER A 296 0.27 6.36 4.13
C SER A 296 0.18 7.63 3.30
N GLY A 297 -0.82 8.45 3.60
CA GLY A 297 -0.98 9.80 3.10
C GLY A 297 -1.26 10.78 4.23
N VAL A 298 -0.71 11.98 4.16
CA VAL A 298 -0.86 13.01 5.21
C VAL A 298 -2.29 13.55 5.36
N GLY A 299 -3.19 13.21 4.43
CA GLY A 299 -4.63 13.41 4.60
C GLY A 299 -5.27 12.50 5.66
N GLY A 300 -4.53 11.50 6.17
CA GLY A 300 -5.00 10.57 7.21
C GLY A 300 -5.33 9.16 6.72
N GLY A 301 -5.14 8.88 5.43
CA GLY A 301 -5.36 7.55 4.85
C GLY A 301 -4.14 6.62 5.01
N ILE A 302 -4.38 5.34 5.29
CA ILE A 302 -3.40 4.26 5.13
C ILE A 302 -4.04 3.13 4.34
N LEU A 303 -3.32 2.66 3.32
CA LEU A 303 -3.64 1.45 2.55
C LEU A 303 -2.60 0.38 2.86
N ALA A 304 -3.02 -0.79 3.33
CA ALA A 304 -2.16 -1.97 3.49
C ALA A 304 -2.70 -3.13 2.65
N VAL A 305 -1.80 -3.98 2.17
CA VAL A 305 -2.13 -5.04 1.21
C VAL A 305 -1.65 -6.39 1.72
N VAL A 306 -2.54 -7.36 1.74
CA VAL A 306 -2.23 -8.77 2.01
C VAL A 306 -2.33 -9.54 0.69
N PRO A 307 -1.20 -9.86 0.03
CA PRO A 307 -1.20 -10.47 -1.30
C PRO A 307 -2.01 -11.77 -1.34
N GLY A 308 -2.84 -11.90 -2.37
CA GLY A 308 -3.70 -13.07 -2.58
C GLY A 308 -4.93 -13.16 -1.66
N LYS A 309 -5.14 -12.19 -0.76
CA LYS A 309 -6.25 -12.23 0.22
C LYS A 309 -7.12 -10.98 0.17
N TYR A 310 -6.59 -9.82 0.58
CA TYR A 310 -7.37 -8.59 0.69
C TYR A 310 -6.45 -7.35 0.75
N ALA A 311 -7.05 -6.18 0.61
CA ALA A 311 -6.50 -4.92 1.05
C ALA A 311 -7.32 -4.34 2.20
N VAL A 312 -6.68 -3.60 3.09
CA VAL A 312 -7.32 -2.84 4.14
C VAL A 312 -6.98 -1.36 3.98
N ALA A 313 -8.01 -0.53 3.90
CA ALA A 313 -7.89 0.92 3.92
C ALA A 313 -8.50 1.47 5.21
N VAL A 314 -7.80 2.39 5.84
CA VAL A 314 -8.29 3.09 7.03
C VAL A 314 -8.07 4.57 6.84
N TYR A 315 -9.07 5.37 7.14
CA TYR A 315 -9.02 6.82 7.14
C TYR A 315 -9.22 7.37 8.55
N SER A 316 -8.28 8.19 9.00
CA SER A 316 -8.36 8.96 10.24
C SER A 316 -7.33 10.08 10.22
N PRO A 317 -7.73 11.37 10.24
CA PRO A 317 -6.84 12.52 10.02
C PRO A 317 -5.69 12.70 11.00
N PRO A 318 -5.80 12.39 12.34
CA PRO A 318 -4.68 12.61 13.28
C PRO A 318 -3.46 11.75 12.96
N LEU A 319 -2.31 12.41 12.83
CA LEU A 319 -1.02 11.85 12.41
C LEU A 319 -0.03 11.82 13.57
N ASP A 320 0.91 10.87 13.52
CA ASP A 320 2.11 10.85 14.33
C ASP A 320 3.18 11.83 13.79
N LYS A 321 4.34 11.90 14.45
CA LYS A 321 5.45 12.79 14.04
C LYS A 321 6.06 12.45 12.68
N ALA A 322 5.91 11.22 12.21
CA ALA A 322 6.38 10.79 10.90
C ALA A 322 5.37 11.12 9.78
N GLY A 323 4.14 11.50 10.12
CA GLY A 323 3.07 11.83 9.17
C GLY A 323 2.14 10.66 8.87
N ASN A 324 2.11 9.61 9.71
CA ASN A 324 1.25 8.45 9.55
C ASN A 324 0.06 8.53 10.52
N SER A 325 -1.15 8.21 10.04
CA SER A 325 -2.34 8.18 10.88
C SER A 325 -2.19 7.22 12.06
N VAL A 326 -2.30 7.74 13.29
CA VAL A 326 -2.14 6.95 14.52
C VAL A 326 -3.20 5.87 14.62
N ARG A 327 -4.46 6.25 14.45
CA ARG A 327 -5.61 5.35 14.55
C ARG A 327 -5.60 4.31 13.43
N ALA A 328 -5.21 4.71 12.21
CA ALA A 328 -5.13 3.78 11.09
C ALA A 328 -4.04 2.72 11.28
N GLN A 329 -2.87 3.09 11.77
CA GLN A 329 -1.80 2.12 12.11
C GLN A 329 -2.30 1.10 13.14
N ALA A 330 -2.94 1.55 14.21
CA ALA A 330 -3.46 0.68 15.26
C ALA A 330 -4.54 -0.29 14.75
N ALA A 331 -5.48 0.20 13.94
CA ALA A 331 -6.55 -0.61 13.37
C ALA A 331 -6.04 -1.66 12.38
N ILE A 332 -5.12 -1.28 11.48
CA ILE A 332 -4.54 -2.21 10.51
C ILE A 332 -3.67 -3.26 11.22
N GLY A 333 -2.88 -2.87 12.22
CA GLY A 333 -2.09 -3.80 13.03
C GLY A 333 -2.95 -4.83 13.74
N TYR A 334 -4.09 -4.41 14.30
CA TYR A 334 -5.08 -5.31 14.89
C TYR A 334 -5.67 -6.28 13.85
N ILE A 335 -6.11 -5.78 12.70
CA ILE A 335 -6.65 -6.60 11.61
C ILE A 335 -5.61 -7.63 11.12
N ALA A 336 -4.36 -7.22 10.93
CA ALA A 336 -3.28 -8.10 10.52
C ALA A 336 -3.04 -9.24 11.53
N GLN A 337 -3.10 -8.93 12.83
CA GLN A 337 -2.99 -9.91 13.91
C GLN A 337 -4.15 -10.91 13.89
N GLU A 338 -5.41 -10.43 13.86
CA GLU A 338 -6.61 -11.28 13.89
C GLU A 338 -6.74 -12.18 12.64
N THR A 339 -6.22 -11.73 11.50
CA THR A 339 -6.24 -12.49 10.24
C THR A 339 -5.00 -13.33 10.00
N GLY A 340 -3.98 -13.24 10.85
CA GLY A 340 -2.69 -13.92 10.64
C GLY A 340 -2.00 -13.46 9.36
N ALA A 341 -2.04 -12.17 9.05
CA ALA A 341 -1.63 -11.64 7.75
C ALA A 341 -0.13 -11.30 7.65
N ASP A 342 0.64 -11.46 8.72
CA ASP A 342 2.09 -11.24 8.71
C ASP A 342 2.77 -12.15 7.68
N LEU A 343 3.45 -11.56 6.67
CA LEU A 343 4.09 -12.29 5.58
C LEU A 343 5.36 -13.04 6.00
N TYR A 344 5.84 -12.84 7.21
CA TYR A 344 7.08 -13.42 7.76
C TYR A 344 6.82 -14.48 8.85
N LYS A 345 5.58 -14.87 9.05
CA LYS A 345 5.17 -15.94 9.99
C LYS A 345 4.74 -17.21 9.29
#